data_ef14526522b874f4702c75fb79076376
#
_entry.id   ef14526522b874f4702c75fb79076376
#
_cell.length_a   1.000
_cell.length_b   1.000
_cell.length_c   1.000
_cell.angle_alpha   90.00
_cell.angle_beta   90.00
_cell.angle_gamma   90.00
#
_symmetry.space_group_name_H-M   'P 1'
#
loop_
_entity.id
_entity.type
_entity.pdbx_description
1 polymer ?
#
loop_
_entity_poly.entity_id
_entity_poly.type
_entity_poly.pdbx_seq_one_letter_code
_entity_poly.pdbx_strand_id
1 'polypeptide(L)'
;MKYTFTSLFLLLFLGAFSQVDLLDELSKDQKPKREYVAYTFKTTRVINGHSIETVKKNQLDFRVSHRFGDIAGSPNDHIHSFFGFDQAADIAIIFEYGITDDLTVGIGRMKGAGPLRELWNANLKYRVLKQTKDFKFPITITLFGNTTISSMRSSADITSVNYFPKGYTGFSHRLSYTLQALMAVKATDWLSVQLSPTFVWRNNVPYGDKNGMFFLGLSARAKFSKRIGMIFEYFLPVIKPRVGGREYFPMVRGIKNAAYYPNLHIGFEFETGGHVFHVNFTNSRGLLENDFLPYNTANWAQGQFRLGFTISRSFPLSFKDKPKEDRKYWKKGSVEDEK
;
A
#
# COMPACT_ATOMS: atom_id res chain seq x y z
N MET A 1 -40.32 -4.00 3.39
CA MET A 1 -39.56 -2.79 3.80
C MET A 1 -38.07 -2.87 3.50
N LYS A 2 -37.67 -3.25 2.28
CA LYS A 2 -36.23 -3.37 1.91
C LYS A 2 -35.80 -2.54 0.67
N TYR A 3 -36.73 -1.77 0.08
CA TYR A 3 -36.44 -1.02 -1.17
C TYR A 3 -36.61 0.51 -1.05
N THR A 4 -36.95 1.03 0.14
CA THR A 4 -37.17 2.46 0.36
C THR A 4 -35.90 3.27 0.67
N PHE A 5 -34.79 2.62 1.05
CA PHE A 5 -33.54 3.32 1.37
C PHE A 5 -32.66 3.59 0.14
N THR A 6 -32.75 2.75 -0.89
CA THR A 6 -31.98 2.92 -2.12
C THR A 6 -32.52 4.04 -3.00
N SER A 7 -33.84 4.26 -2.98
CA SER A 7 -34.50 5.32 -3.76
C SER A 7 -34.27 6.71 -3.18
N LEU A 8 -34.10 6.83 -1.85
CA LEU A 8 -33.84 8.12 -1.20
C LEU A 8 -32.39 8.61 -1.45
N PHE A 9 -31.45 7.69 -1.60
CA PHE A 9 -30.05 8.06 -1.91
C PHE A 9 -29.87 8.51 -3.37
N LEU A 10 -30.69 7.99 -4.30
CA LEU A 10 -30.67 8.40 -5.71
C LEU A 10 -31.36 9.75 -5.94
N LEU A 11 -32.38 10.09 -5.15
CA LEU A 11 -33.13 11.35 -5.27
C LEU A 11 -32.33 12.56 -4.74
N LEU A 12 -31.41 12.37 -3.83
CA LEU A 12 -30.54 13.44 -3.32
C LEU A 12 -29.45 13.87 -4.34
N PHE A 13 -29.17 13.05 -5.36
CA PHE A 13 -28.21 13.39 -6.41
C PHE A 13 -28.84 14.17 -7.60
N LEU A 14 -30.16 14.18 -7.75
CA LEU A 14 -30.84 14.81 -8.88
C LEU A 14 -31.26 16.27 -8.63
N GLY A 15 -31.15 16.76 -7.40
CA GLY A 15 -31.59 18.13 -7.04
C GLY A 15 -30.56 19.24 -7.25
N ALA A 16 -29.33 18.93 -7.69
CA ALA A 16 -28.24 19.93 -7.76
C ALA A 16 -28.02 20.54 -9.15
N PHE A 17 -28.87 20.29 -10.12
CA PHE A 17 -28.65 20.73 -11.51
C PHE A 17 -29.65 21.79 -12.02
N SER A 18 -30.13 22.70 -11.20
CA SER A 18 -30.97 23.78 -11.73
C SER A 18 -30.69 25.08 -11.00
N GLN A 19 -29.79 25.85 -11.55
CA GLN A 19 -29.88 27.31 -11.74
C GLN A 19 -28.60 27.79 -12.44
N VAL A 20 -28.69 27.94 -13.74
CA VAL A 20 -27.67 28.70 -14.53
C VAL A 20 -28.03 30.18 -14.33
N ASP A 21 -27.20 30.89 -13.60
CA ASP A 21 -27.34 32.32 -13.38
C ASP A 21 -26.78 33.08 -14.60
N LEU A 22 -27.54 34.05 -15.13
CA LEU A 22 -27.19 34.84 -16.31
C LEU A 22 -25.89 35.67 -16.12
N LEU A 23 -25.44 35.87 -14.89
CA LEU A 23 -24.17 36.51 -14.53
C LEU A 23 -22.94 35.68 -14.90
N ASP A 24 -23.08 34.35 -15.01
CA ASP A 24 -22.00 33.43 -15.44
C ASP A 24 -21.74 33.55 -16.96
N GLU A 25 -22.64 34.12 -17.72
CA GLU A 25 -22.50 34.28 -19.15
C GLU A 25 -21.63 35.50 -19.55
N LEU A 26 -21.50 36.49 -18.66
CA LEU A 26 -20.65 37.66 -18.83
C LEU A 26 -19.21 37.45 -18.35
N SER A 27 -18.90 36.38 -17.61
CA SER A 27 -17.55 36.04 -17.15
C SER A 27 -16.87 34.92 -17.96
N LYS A 28 -17.32 34.70 -19.21
CA LYS A 28 -16.89 33.60 -20.08
C LYS A 28 -15.39 33.55 -20.42
N ASP A 29 -14.59 34.54 -20.05
CA ASP A 29 -13.14 34.52 -20.35
C ASP A 29 -12.22 34.02 -19.25
N GLN A 30 -12.76 33.69 -18.05
CA GLN A 30 -11.97 33.08 -17.02
C GLN A 30 -12.79 32.00 -16.28
N LYS A 31 -12.89 30.80 -16.88
CA LYS A 31 -13.31 29.63 -16.08
C LYS A 31 -12.33 29.52 -14.90
N PRO A 32 -12.80 29.63 -13.65
CA PRO A 32 -11.91 29.54 -12.50
C PRO A 32 -11.17 28.21 -12.60
N LYS A 33 -9.84 28.28 -12.63
CA LYS A 33 -8.97 27.11 -12.70
C LYS A 33 -9.28 26.26 -11.47
N ARG A 34 -9.80 25.05 -11.70
CA ARG A 34 -10.17 24.13 -10.61
C ARG A 34 -8.96 23.90 -9.72
N GLU A 35 -9.10 24.19 -8.44
CA GLU A 35 -8.06 23.92 -7.46
C GLU A 35 -8.25 22.52 -6.88
N TYR A 36 -7.22 21.69 -7.01
CA TYR A 36 -7.21 20.34 -6.49
C TYR A 36 -6.51 20.27 -5.13
N VAL A 37 -6.91 19.30 -4.31
CA VAL A 37 -6.19 18.97 -3.08
C VAL A 37 -4.78 18.51 -3.46
N ALA A 38 -3.75 19.10 -2.85
CA ALA A 38 -2.36 18.86 -3.24
C ALA A 38 -1.90 17.46 -2.82
N TYR A 39 -2.16 17.08 -1.57
CA TYR A 39 -1.80 15.78 -1.01
C TYR A 39 -2.82 15.35 0.03
N THR A 40 -3.25 14.09 -0.09
CA THR A 40 -4.08 13.39 0.90
C THR A 40 -3.19 12.56 1.82
N PHE A 41 -2.24 11.84 1.24
CA PHE A 41 -1.16 11.13 1.93
C PHE A 41 0.20 11.71 1.54
N LYS A 42 1.27 11.33 2.24
CA LYS A 42 2.63 11.82 1.95
C LYS A 42 3.35 11.01 0.87
N THR A 43 3.09 9.72 0.82
CA THR A 43 3.78 8.76 -0.05
C THR A 43 2.79 7.88 -0.79
N THR A 44 3.27 7.16 -1.80
CA THR A 44 2.50 6.22 -2.62
C THR A 44 1.99 5.00 -1.86
N ARG A 45 2.50 4.77 -0.63
CA ARG A 45 2.00 3.75 0.32
C ARG A 45 1.74 4.38 1.67
N VAL A 46 0.71 3.90 2.37
CA VAL A 46 0.43 4.35 3.74
C VAL A 46 1.39 3.65 4.72
N ILE A 47 1.31 2.33 4.85
CA ILE A 47 2.31 1.49 5.55
C ILE A 47 2.70 0.34 4.63
N ASN A 48 1.84 -0.69 4.50
CA ASN A 48 1.98 -1.79 3.55
C ASN A 48 1.12 -1.57 2.31
N GLY A 49 -0.12 -1.11 2.50
CA GLY A 49 -1.06 -0.86 1.44
C GLY A 49 -0.76 0.41 0.66
N HIS A 50 -1.24 0.46 -0.56
CA HIS A 50 -1.11 1.64 -1.42
C HIS A 50 -2.02 2.78 -0.98
N SER A 51 -1.53 4.02 -1.09
CA SER A 51 -2.33 5.23 -1.02
C SER A 51 -2.81 5.64 -2.42
N ILE A 52 -3.71 6.62 -2.48
CA ILE A 52 -4.16 7.23 -3.74
C ILE A 52 -3.06 8.03 -4.45
N GLU A 53 -1.95 8.32 -3.77
CA GLU A 53 -0.90 9.16 -4.34
C GLU A 53 -0.16 8.46 -5.48
N THR A 54 0.12 9.24 -6.51
CA THR A 54 0.93 8.88 -7.68
C THR A 54 2.26 9.64 -7.63
N VAL A 55 3.29 9.07 -8.22
CA VAL A 55 4.56 9.76 -8.41
C VAL A 55 4.38 10.84 -9.47
N LYS A 56 4.90 12.04 -9.25
CA LYS A 56 4.84 13.14 -10.24
C LYS A 56 5.59 12.77 -11.52
N LYS A 57 5.14 13.35 -12.62
CA LYS A 57 5.77 13.15 -13.93
C LYS A 57 7.29 13.35 -13.87
N ASN A 58 8.02 12.44 -14.51
CA ASN A 58 9.49 12.43 -14.60
C ASN A 58 10.20 12.34 -13.23
N GLN A 59 9.51 11.88 -12.20
CA GLN A 59 10.13 11.58 -10.91
C GLN A 59 10.21 10.08 -10.70
N LEU A 60 11.25 9.66 -10.00
CA LEU A 60 11.44 8.31 -9.50
C LEU A 60 11.33 8.34 -7.98
N ASP A 61 10.42 7.55 -7.43
CA ASP A 61 10.36 7.25 -5.99
C ASP A 61 11.16 5.97 -5.72
N PHE A 62 12.15 6.07 -4.87
CA PHE A 62 12.94 4.95 -4.37
C PHE A 62 12.50 4.67 -2.94
N ARG A 63 12.16 3.41 -2.66
CA ARG A 63 11.66 2.99 -1.37
C ARG A 63 12.37 1.73 -0.89
N VAL A 64 12.78 1.76 0.38
CA VAL A 64 13.23 0.59 1.13
C VAL A 64 12.33 0.42 2.33
N SER A 65 11.73 -0.76 2.46
CA SER A 65 10.92 -1.14 3.62
C SER A 65 11.53 -2.34 4.30
N HIS A 66 11.52 -2.33 5.62
CA HIS A 66 12.11 -3.39 6.44
C HIS A 66 11.17 -3.78 7.58
N ARG A 67 11.16 -5.09 7.93
CA ARG A 67 10.44 -5.63 9.09
C ARG A 67 11.41 -6.41 9.97
N PHE A 68 11.23 -6.26 11.27
CA PHE A 68 11.92 -7.03 12.30
C PHE A 68 11.12 -8.24 12.75
N GLY A 69 11.61 -8.98 13.70
CA GLY A 69 10.90 -10.09 14.34
C GLY A 69 9.79 -9.63 15.27
N ASP A 70 9.14 -10.57 15.91
CA ASP A 70 8.06 -10.30 16.89
C ASP A 70 8.64 -9.65 18.15
N ILE A 71 7.99 -8.59 18.63
CA ILE A 71 8.46 -7.83 19.80
C ILE A 71 8.12 -8.55 21.09
N ALA A 72 6.92 -9.13 21.23
CA ALA A 72 6.40 -9.65 22.48
C ALA A 72 5.59 -10.95 22.34
N GLY A 73 5.66 -11.63 21.20
CA GLY A 73 4.80 -12.77 20.87
C GLY A 73 5.10 -14.09 21.59
N SER A 74 6.25 -14.22 22.25
CA SER A 74 6.60 -15.40 23.07
C SER A 74 7.26 -14.93 24.36
N PRO A 75 6.69 -15.25 25.54
CA PRO A 75 7.19 -14.74 26.83
C PRO A 75 8.67 -15.05 27.10
N ASN A 76 9.20 -16.10 26.51
CA ASN A 76 10.59 -16.54 26.77
C ASN A 76 11.56 -16.16 25.65
N ASP A 77 11.10 -15.60 24.52
CA ASP A 77 11.93 -15.38 23.33
C ASP A 77 12.33 -13.92 23.10
N HIS A 78 11.62 -12.95 23.68
CA HIS A 78 11.86 -11.54 23.31
C HIS A 78 13.18 -11.00 23.83
N ILE A 79 13.63 -11.43 25.00
CA ILE A 79 14.95 -11.03 25.55
C ILE A 79 16.05 -11.66 24.72
N HIS A 80 15.90 -12.96 24.36
CA HIS A 80 16.87 -13.71 23.57
C HIS A 80 16.98 -13.24 22.12
N SER A 81 15.92 -12.66 21.56
CA SER A 81 15.88 -12.10 20.20
C SER A 81 16.02 -10.57 20.18
N PHE A 82 16.42 -9.97 21.30
CA PHE A 82 16.46 -8.52 21.46
C PHE A 82 15.18 -7.85 20.96
N PHE A 83 14.02 -8.29 21.48
CA PHE A 83 12.70 -7.81 21.09
C PHE A 83 12.45 -7.85 19.57
N GLY A 84 12.96 -8.89 18.92
CA GLY A 84 12.83 -9.11 17.49
C GLY A 84 13.85 -8.36 16.62
N PHE A 85 14.69 -7.51 17.18
CA PHE A 85 15.69 -6.75 16.39
C PHE A 85 16.77 -7.64 15.76
N ASP A 86 17.13 -8.76 16.39
CA ASP A 86 18.09 -9.72 15.83
C ASP A 86 17.54 -10.49 14.63
N GLN A 87 16.22 -10.41 14.40
CA GLN A 87 15.53 -11.07 13.29
C GLN A 87 15.17 -10.03 12.22
N ALA A 88 16.17 -9.52 11.52
CA ALA A 88 16.00 -8.65 10.36
C ALA A 88 15.49 -9.49 9.16
N ALA A 89 14.18 -9.69 9.07
CA ALA A 89 13.62 -10.77 8.28
C ALA A 89 13.11 -10.36 6.90
N ASP A 90 12.40 -9.24 6.79
CA ASP A 90 11.67 -8.88 5.58
C ASP A 90 12.14 -7.53 5.04
N ILE A 91 12.62 -7.53 3.81
CA ILE A 91 13.06 -6.32 3.10
C ILE A 91 12.37 -6.22 1.73
N ALA A 92 11.91 -5.02 1.37
CA ALA A 92 11.46 -4.70 0.02
C ALA A 92 12.21 -3.47 -0.51
N ILE A 93 12.69 -3.57 -1.73
CA ILE A 93 13.29 -2.48 -2.50
C ILE A 93 12.37 -2.24 -3.69
N ILE A 94 11.83 -1.03 -3.79
CA ILE A 94 10.80 -0.68 -4.78
C ILE A 94 11.20 0.61 -5.47
N PHE A 95 11.01 0.64 -6.78
CA PHE A 95 11.15 1.80 -7.64
C PHE A 95 9.80 2.09 -8.29
N GLU A 96 9.30 3.31 -8.16
CA GLU A 96 8.07 3.78 -8.80
C GLU A 96 8.37 5.03 -9.62
N TYR A 97 7.95 5.05 -10.89
CA TYR A 97 8.21 6.14 -11.82
C TYR A 97 6.90 6.77 -12.31
N GLY A 98 6.82 8.09 -12.25
CA GLY A 98 5.70 8.87 -12.77
C GLY A 98 5.84 9.12 -14.28
N ILE A 99 5.04 8.40 -15.07
CA ILE A 99 4.91 8.63 -16.52
C ILE A 99 4.18 9.96 -16.76
N THR A 100 3.09 10.17 -16.01
CA THR A 100 2.37 11.43 -15.91
C THR A 100 2.12 11.74 -14.44
N ASP A 101 1.50 12.88 -14.11
CA ASP A 101 1.11 13.18 -12.72
C ASP A 101 0.04 12.22 -12.19
N ASP A 102 -0.65 11.50 -13.07
CA ASP A 102 -1.74 10.58 -12.72
C ASP A 102 -1.43 9.11 -13.02
N LEU A 103 -0.31 8.82 -13.71
CA LEU A 103 0.09 7.47 -14.08
C LEU A 103 1.47 7.13 -13.54
N THR A 104 1.54 6.13 -12.68
CA THR A 104 2.77 5.60 -12.08
C THR A 104 2.93 4.13 -12.44
N VAL A 105 4.14 3.73 -12.80
CA VAL A 105 4.56 2.35 -12.95
C VAL A 105 5.63 2.02 -11.91
N GLY A 106 5.69 0.79 -11.46
CA GLY A 106 6.68 0.40 -10.47
C GLY A 106 7.17 -1.03 -10.64
N ILE A 107 8.37 -1.25 -10.14
CA ILE A 107 9.01 -2.56 -10.04
C ILE A 107 9.66 -2.69 -8.68
N GLY A 108 9.66 -3.88 -8.12
CA GLY A 108 10.27 -4.12 -6.83
C GLY A 108 10.73 -5.55 -6.62
N ARG A 109 11.60 -5.69 -5.63
CA ARG A 109 12.07 -6.97 -5.12
C ARG A 109 11.80 -7.04 -3.63
N MET A 110 11.18 -8.13 -3.20
CA MET A 110 11.01 -8.44 -1.78
C MET A 110 11.70 -9.76 -1.45
N LYS A 111 12.40 -9.77 -0.33
CA LYS A 111 12.93 -10.99 0.31
C LYS A 111 12.57 -10.97 1.77
N GLY A 112 12.04 -12.09 2.27
CA GLY A 112 11.57 -12.11 3.64
C GLY A 112 11.42 -13.48 4.25
N ALA A 113 10.91 -13.51 5.47
CA ALA A 113 10.63 -14.67 6.27
C ALA A 113 9.16 -15.13 6.20
N GLY A 114 8.32 -14.43 5.43
CA GLY A 114 6.92 -14.78 5.15
C GLY A 114 6.78 -16.14 4.43
N PRO A 115 5.56 -16.65 4.23
CA PRO A 115 5.33 -17.85 3.43
C PRO A 115 5.89 -17.74 2.02
N LEU A 116 5.80 -16.55 1.41
CA LEU A 116 6.39 -16.21 0.13
C LEU A 116 7.67 -15.42 0.36
N ARG A 117 8.83 -16.08 0.26
CA ARG A 117 10.12 -15.50 0.68
C ARG A 117 10.81 -14.66 -0.36
N GLU A 118 10.51 -14.87 -1.63
CA GLU A 118 11.26 -14.29 -2.74
C GLU A 118 10.29 -13.83 -3.83
N LEU A 119 9.96 -12.55 -3.81
CA LEU A 119 8.99 -11.97 -4.72
C LEU A 119 9.60 -10.87 -5.56
N TRP A 120 9.24 -10.85 -6.84
CA TRP A 120 9.33 -9.69 -7.71
C TRP A 120 7.93 -9.15 -7.91
N ASN A 121 7.77 -7.86 -8.03
CA ASN A 121 6.51 -7.25 -8.38
C ASN A 121 6.67 -6.22 -9.49
N ALA A 122 5.63 -6.10 -10.31
CA ALA A 122 5.44 -5.01 -11.24
C ALA A 122 4.06 -4.43 -11.01
N ASN A 123 3.95 -3.11 -10.89
CA ASN A 123 2.69 -2.45 -10.58
C ASN A 123 2.40 -1.28 -11.52
N LEU A 124 1.11 -0.98 -11.62
CA LEU A 124 0.55 0.17 -12.31
C LEU A 124 -0.44 0.86 -11.39
N LYS A 125 -0.38 2.19 -11.32
CA LYS A 125 -1.30 3.02 -10.57
C LYS A 125 -1.80 4.16 -11.46
N TYR A 126 -3.13 4.30 -11.57
CA TYR A 126 -3.75 5.33 -12.38
C TYR A 126 -4.81 6.09 -11.58
N ARG A 127 -4.61 7.38 -11.41
CA ARG A 127 -5.56 8.27 -10.74
C ARG A 127 -6.63 8.74 -11.71
N VAL A 128 -7.86 8.28 -11.47
CA VAL A 128 -9.02 8.54 -12.33
C VAL A 128 -9.69 9.85 -11.97
N LEU A 129 -9.79 10.14 -10.68
CA LEU A 129 -10.47 11.32 -10.14
C LEU A 129 -9.63 11.93 -9.03
N LYS A 130 -9.59 13.27 -8.98
CA LYS A 130 -8.88 14.02 -7.95
C LYS A 130 -9.84 14.93 -7.19
N GLN A 131 -9.79 14.89 -5.87
CA GLN A 131 -10.58 15.75 -4.99
C GLN A 131 -10.28 17.22 -5.25
N THR A 132 -11.34 18.03 -5.35
CA THR A 132 -11.25 19.49 -5.47
C THR A 132 -11.37 20.15 -4.10
N LYS A 133 -10.77 21.35 -3.94
CA LYS A 133 -10.86 22.11 -2.69
C LYS A 133 -12.28 22.60 -2.39
N ASP A 134 -13.07 22.85 -3.43
CA ASP A 134 -14.48 23.26 -3.35
C ASP A 134 -15.45 22.09 -3.12
N PHE A 135 -14.93 20.87 -2.96
CA PHE A 135 -15.71 19.63 -2.78
C PHE A 135 -16.71 19.30 -3.91
N LYS A 136 -16.65 19.95 -5.08
CA LYS A 136 -17.41 19.51 -6.26
C LYS A 136 -17.07 18.06 -6.63
N PHE A 137 -15.80 17.67 -6.54
CA PHE A 137 -15.36 16.29 -6.52
C PHE A 137 -14.83 15.98 -5.11
N PRO A 138 -15.66 15.34 -4.25
CA PRO A 138 -15.34 15.21 -2.82
C PRO A 138 -14.27 14.16 -2.52
N ILE A 139 -13.96 13.27 -3.47
CA ILE A 139 -13.02 12.15 -3.28
C ILE A 139 -11.98 12.10 -4.39
N THR A 140 -10.84 11.49 -4.07
CA THR A 140 -9.85 11.05 -5.07
C THR A 140 -10.02 9.54 -5.28
N ILE A 141 -9.98 9.10 -6.54
CA ILE A 141 -10.06 7.68 -6.92
C ILE A 141 -8.82 7.33 -7.72
N THR A 142 -8.11 6.29 -7.29
CA THR A 142 -6.94 5.74 -7.98
C THR A 142 -7.12 4.23 -8.13
N LEU A 143 -6.94 3.72 -9.33
CA LEU A 143 -6.90 2.29 -9.61
C LEU A 143 -5.46 1.79 -9.48
N PHE A 144 -5.29 0.63 -8.87
CA PHE A 144 -4.01 -0.02 -8.69
C PHE A 144 -4.08 -1.47 -9.14
N GLY A 145 -3.08 -1.88 -9.91
CA GLY A 145 -2.88 -3.26 -10.34
C GLY A 145 -1.44 -3.69 -10.07
N ASN A 146 -1.27 -4.88 -9.54
CA ASN A 146 0.04 -5.47 -9.26
C ASN A 146 0.09 -6.91 -9.74
N THR A 147 1.18 -7.26 -10.41
CA THR A 147 1.55 -8.64 -10.72
C THR A 147 2.78 -9.00 -9.91
N THR A 148 2.69 -10.10 -9.17
CA THR A 148 3.79 -10.60 -8.34
C THR A 148 4.26 -11.95 -8.85
N ILE A 149 5.58 -12.12 -8.90
CA ILE A 149 6.25 -13.32 -9.38
C ILE A 149 7.06 -13.93 -8.23
N SER A 150 6.74 -15.16 -7.81
CA SER A 150 7.56 -15.90 -6.87
C SER A 150 8.78 -16.51 -7.57
N SER A 151 9.99 -16.14 -7.12
CA SER A 151 11.24 -16.76 -7.59
C SER A 151 11.68 -17.96 -6.72
N MET A 152 10.88 -18.33 -5.73
CA MET A 152 11.16 -19.49 -4.88
C MET A 152 11.31 -20.78 -5.71
N ARG A 153 12.21 -21.65 -5.29
CA ARG A 153 12.27 -23.02 -5.81
C ARG A 153 11.04 -23.79 -5.39
N SER A 154 10.61 -24.76 -6.19
CA SER A 154 9.55 -25.68 -5.79
C SER A 154 9.97 -26.50 -4.57
N SER A 155 8.99 -26.92 -3.78
CA SER A 155 9.19 -27.76 -2.59
C SER A 155 8.46 -29.08 -2.76
N ALA A 156 9.05 -30.16 -2.26
CA ALA A 156 8.38 -31.46 -2.11
C ALA A 156 7.61 -31.57 -0.79
N ASP A 157 7.73 -30.58 0.11
CA ASP A 157 7.00 -30.52 1.36
C ASP A 157 5.56 -30.01 1.11
N ILE A 158 4.57 -30.87 1.38
CA ILE A 158 3.14 -30.59 1.19
C ILE A 158 2.65 -29.42 2.05
N THR A 159 3.36 -29.06 3.12
CA THR A 159 3.03 -27.93 3.98
C THR A 159 3.48 -26.59 3.42
N SER A 160 4.27 -26.61 2.36
CA SER A 160 4.85 -25.43 1.75
C SER A 160 3.88 -24.78 0.76
N VAL A 161 3.81 -23.43 0.77
CA VAL A 161 3.00 -22.66 -0.20
C VAL A 161 3.45 -22.85 -1.64
N ASN A 162 4.69 -23.29 -1.86
CA ASN A 162 5.30 -23.60 -3.15
C ASN A 162 5.46 -25.11 -3.37
N TYR A 163 4.50 -25.90 -2.86
CA TYR A 163 4.48 -27.35 -3.02
C TYR A 163 4.29 -27.76 -4.48
N PHE A 164 5.35 -28.27 -5.08
CA PHE A 164 5.40 -28.89 -6.41
C PHE A 164 6.48 -29.96 -6.39
N PRO A 165 6.15 -31.20 -5.99
CA PRO A 165 7.16 -32.25 -5.75
C PRO A 165 7.94 -32.66 -7.01
N LYS A 166 7.37 -32.43 -8.19
CA LYS A 166 8.02 -32.68 -9.49
C LYS A 166 8.55 -31.42 -10.18
N GLY A 167 8.64 -30.29 -9.43
CA GLY A 167 8.97 -28.99 -9.99
C GLY A 167 7.73 -28.26 -10.54
N TYR A 168 7.86 -26.95 -10.78
CA TYR A 168 6.79 -26.17 -11.41
C TYR A 168 6.56 -26.65 -12.84
N THR A 169 5.31 -26.96 -13.19
CA THR A 169 4.90 -27.40 -14.53
C THR A 169 4.71 -26.24 -15.51
N GLY A 170 4.64 -24.99 -15.00
CA GLY A 170 4.50 -23.79 -15.82
C GLY A 170 4.84 -22.52 -15.07
N PHE A 171 5.24 -21.48 -15.81
CA PHE A 171 5.57 -20.16 -15.23
C PHE A 171 4.38 -19.52 -14.54
N SER A 172 3.16 -19.75 -15.03
CA SER A 172 1.92 -19.21 -14.46
C SER A 172 1.72 -19.55 -12.96
N HIS A 173 2.22 -20.70 -12.52
CA HIS A 173 2.12 -21.10 -11.09
C HIS A 173 2.88 -20.18 -10.15
N ARG A 174 3.79 -19.36 -10.66
CA ARG A 174 4.56 -18.39 -9.89
C ARG A 174 3.87 -17.04 -9.73
N LEU A 175 2.77 -16.84 -10.47
CA LEU A 175 2.11 -15.54 -10.59
C LEU A 175 0.99 -15.37 -9.56
N SER A 176 0.88 -14.16 -9.03
CA SER A 176 -0.29 -13.67 -8.32
C SER A 176 -0.57 -12.22 -8.72
N TYR A 177 -1.82 -11.83 -8.57
CA TYR A 177 -2.33 -10.54 -9.02
C TYR A 177 -3.07 -9.85 -7.89
N THR A 178 -2.94 -8.55 -7.82
CA THR A 178 -3.72 -7.70 -6.88
C THR A 178 -4.35 -6.57 -7.66
N LEU A 179 -5.64 -6.36 -7.45
CA LEU A 179 -6.39 -5.23 -7.98
C LEU A 179 -7.00 -4.46 -6.81
N GLN A 180 -6.85 -3.13 -6.81
CA GLN A 180 -7.41 -2.27 -5.78
C GLN A 180 -8.08 -1.04 -6.41
N ALA A 181 -9.21 -0.64 -5.83
CA ALA A 181 -9.78 0.68 -6.05
C ALA A 181 -9.52 1.51 -4.77
N LEU A 182 -8.59 2.46 -4.86
CA LEU A 182 -8.21 3.33 -3.75
C LEU A 182 -9.10 4.57 -3.79
N MET A 183 -9.95 4.75 -2.78
CA MET A 183 -10.89 5.87 -2.67
C MET A 183 -10.57 6.65 -1.40
N ALA A 184 -10.12 7.87 -1.54
CA ALA A 184 -9.69 8.67 -0.40
C ALA A 184 -10.28 10.07 -0.41
N VAL A 185 -10.42 10.61 0.79
CA VAL A 185 -10.81 11.99 1.05
C VAL A 185 -9.85 12.61 2.06
N LYS A 186 -9.40 13.81 1.77
CA LYS A 186 -8.86 14.71 2.76
C LYS A 186 -10.05 15.41 3.42
N ALA A 187 -10.52 14.85 4.53
CA ALA A 187 -11.73 15.30 5.21
C ALA A 187 -11.54 16.66 5.90
N THR A 188 -10.33 16.87 6.46
CA THR A 188 -9.91 18.14 7.09
C THR A 188 -8.45 18.41 6.73
N ASP A 189 -7.90 19.53 7.19
CA ASP A 189 -6.48 19.85 6.99
C ASP A 189 -5.53 18.90 7.70
N TRP A 190 -6.01 18.21 8.73
CA TRP A 190 -5.23 17.29 9.56
C TRP A 190 -5.61 15.83 9.40
N LEU A 191 -6.82 15.49 8.85
CA LEU A 191 -7.32 14.12 8.73
C LEU A 191 -7.60 13.74 7.28
N SER A 192 -7.02 12.64 6.87
CA SER A 192 -7.31 11.95 5.61
C SER A 192 -7.71 10.52 5.88
N VAL A 193 -8.68 10.00 5.12
CA VAL A 193 -9.13 8.60 5.20
C VAL A 193 -9.22 7.99 3.81
N GLN A 194 -8.99 6.68 3.72
CA GLN A 194 -9.02 5.94 2.48
C GLN A 194 -9.70 4.59 2.69
N LEU A 195 -10.55 4.23 1.75
CA LEU A 195 -11.13 2.90 1.59
C LEU A 195 -10.49 2.21 0.40
N SER A 196 -10.14 0.93 0.55
CA SER A 196 -9.39 0.17 -0.46
C SER A 196 -9.99 -1.23 -0.65
N PRO A 197 -11.13 -1.38 -1.39
CA PRO A 197 -11.55 -2.68 -1.86
C PRO A 197 -10.42 -3.34 -2.64
N THR A 198 -10.05 -4.54 -2.24
CA THR A 198 -8.87 -5.25 -2.74
C THR A 198 -9.24 -6.66 -3.14
N PHE A 199 -8.92 -7.04 -4.36
CA PHE A 199 -8.99 -8.41 -4.85
C PHE A 199 -7.58 -8.95 -5.04
N VAL A 200 -7.30 -10.13 -4.46
CA VAL A 200 -6.04 -10.86 -4.63
C VAL A 200 -6.34 -12.19 -5.28
N TRP A 201 -5.65 -12.48 -6.38
CA TRP A 201 -5.68 -13.78 -7.05
C TRP A 201 -4.30 -14.41 -7.02
N ARG A 202 -4.21 -15.68 -6.59
CA ARG A 202 -2.97 -16.45 -6.52
C ARG A 202 -3.14 -17.71 -7.36
N ASN A 203 -2.27 -17.90 -8.36
CA ASN A 203 -2.34 -19.08 -9.22
C ASN A 203 -1.92 -20.37 -8.49
N ASN A 204 -1.10 -20.22 -7.46
CA ASN A 204 -0.72 -21.32 -6.56
C ASN A 204 -1.12 -20.98 -5.13
N VAL A 205 -1.78 -21.92 -4.47
CA VAL A 205 -2.22 -21.81 -3.07
C VAL A 205 -2.01 -23.15 -2.39
N PRO A 206 -1.85 -23.18 -1.04
CA PRO A 206 -1.86 -24.41 -0.27
C PRO A 206 -3.13 -25.22 -0.49
N TYR A 207 -3.04 -26.52 -0.36
CA TYR A 207 -4.19 -27.42 -0.49
C TYR A 207 -5.35 -26.98 0.42
N GLY A 208 -6.55 -26.92 -0.14
CA GLY A 208 -7.76 -26.48 0.56
C GLY A 208 -7.91 -24.97 0.69
N ASP A 209 -7.00 -24.14 0.16
CA ASP A 209 -7.13 -22.70 0.11
C ASP A 209 -7.81 -22.21 -1.18
N LYS A 210 -8.29 -20.98 -1.19
CA LYS A 210 -8.91 -20.32 -2.35
C LYS A 210 -7.91 -19.47 -3.12
N ASN A 211 -7.94 -19.56 -4.44
CA ASN A 211 -7.11 -18.71 -5.31
C ASN A 211 -7.48 -17.23 -5.18
N GLY A 212 -8.79 -16.91 -5.20
CA GLY A 212 -9.31 -15.55 -5.13
C GLY A 212 -9.76 -15.17 -3.72
N MET A 213 -9.40 -13.97 -3.29
CA MET A 213 -9.77 -13.40 -2.00
C MET A 213 -10.14 -11.93 -2.13
N PHE A 214 -11.13 -11.50 -1.33
CA PHE A 214 -11.52 -10.10 -1.22
C PHE A 214 -11.24 -9.56 0.18
N PHE A 215 -10.65 -8.36 0.20
CA PHE A 215 -10.37 -7.61 1.42
C PHE A 215 -10.95 -6.20 1.30
N LEU A 216 -11.34 -5.64 2.43
CA LEU A 216 -11.67 -4.23 2.55
C LEU A 216 -10.58 -3.57 3.40
N GLY A 217 -9.77 -2.74 2.76
CA GLY A 217 -8.75 -1.94 3.44
C GLY A 217 -9.31 -0.61 3.90
N LEU A 218 -9.01 -0.22 5.13
CA LEU A 218 -9.24 1.10 5.69
C LEU A 218 -7.89 1.69 6.06
N SER A 219 -7.60 2.89 5.57
CA SER A 219 -6.37 3.61 5.93
C SER A 219 -6.71 5.02 6.38
N ALA A 220 -5.92 5.53 7.30
CA ALA A 220 -6.06 6.90 7.80
C ALA A 220 -4.70 7.56 8.00
N ARG A 221 -4.69 8.86 7.91
CA ARG A 221 -3.56 9.72 8.20
C ARG A 221 -4.01 10.90 9.05
N ALA A 222 -3.45 11.03 10.25
CA ALA A 222 -3.63 12.18 11.13
C ALA A 222 -2.35 13.01 11.13
N LYS A 223 -2.42 14.24 10.60
CA LYS A 223 -1.29 15.17 10.51
C LYS A 223 -1.17 15.97 11.79
N PHE A 224 -0.06 15.85 12.51
CA PHE A 224 0.22 16.65 13.70
C PHE A 224 0.97 17.95 13.38
N SER A 225 1.86 17.90 12.39
CA SER A 225 2.60 19.06 11.91
C SER A 225 2.82 18.97 10.40
N LYS A 226 3.52 19.95 9.82
CA LYS A 226 3.91 19.88 8.39
C LYS A 226 4.80 18.65 8.08
N ARG A 227 5.55 18.16 9.09
CA ARG A 227 6.55 17.09 8.94
C ARG A 227 6.21 15.78 9.62
N ILE A 228 5.25 15.77 10.55
CA ILE A 228 4.94 14.61 11.38
C ILE A 228 3.47 14.27 11.26
N GLY A 229 3.17 13.00 11.07
CA GLY A 229 1.82 12.45 11.07
C GLY A 229 1.78 11.04 11.64
N MET A 230 0.59 10.62 12.06
CA MET A 230 0.28 9.24 12.40
C MET A 230 -0.45 8.59 11.24
N ILE A 231 -0.12 7.36 10.93
CA ILE A 231 -0.69 6.57 9.86
C ILE A 231 -1.24 5.25 10.40
N PHE A 232 -2.33 4.82 9.81
CA PHE A 232 -3.08 3.64 10.23
C PHE A 232 -3.55 2.86 9.02
N GLU A 233 -3.54 1.52 9.10
CA GLU A 233 -4.13 0.63 8.12
C GLU A 233 -4.77 -0.58 8.80
N TYR A 234 -5.93 -0.97 8.29
CA TYR A 234 -6.63 -2.17 8.68
C TYR A 234 -7.21 -2.86 7.45
N PHE A 235 -6.94 -4.16 7.30
CA PHE A 235 -7.46 -4.96 6.19
C PHE A 235 -8.33 -6.09 6.73
N LEU A 236 -9.62 -6.02 6.39
CA LEU A 236 -10.63 -7.00 6.78
C LEU A 236 -10.90 -7.95 5.60
N PRO A 237 -10.80 -9.27 5.77
CA PRO A 237 -11.25 -10.22 4.76
C PRO A 237 -12.79 -10.19 4.64
N VAL A 238 -13.30 -9.88 3.45
CA VAL A 238 -14.74 -9.84 3.16
C VAL A 238 -15.26 -11.25 2.89
N ILE A 239 -14.50 -12.04 2.15
CA ILE A 239 -14.75 -13.46 1.95
C ILE A 239 -13.80 -14.19 2.88
N LYS A 240 -14.36 -14.90 3.86
CA LYS A 240 -13.54 -15.74 4.74
C LYS A 240 -12.71 -16.68 3.88
N PRO A 241 -11.40 -16.66 4.03
CA PRO A 241 -10.50 -17.38 3.14
C PRO A 241 -10.77 -18.88 3.08
N ARG A 242 -11.47 -19.45 4.06
CA ARG A 242 -11.73 -20.89 4.15
C ARG A 242 -13.09 -21.27 4.65
N VAL A 243 -13.49 -22.45 4.21
CA VAL A 243 -14.62 -23.18 4.77
C VAL A 243 -14.20 -23.63 6.17
N GLY A 244 -14.87 -23.13 7.23
CA GLY A 244 -14.66 -23.60 8.61
C GLY A 244 -14.08 -22.59 9.60
N GLY A 245 -13.79 -21.35 9.22
CA GLY A 245 -13.51 -20.25 10.17
C GLY A 245 -12.04 -20.11 10.56
N ARG A 246 -11.70 -20.35 11.83
CA ARG A 246 -10.38 -20.04 12.41
C ARG A 246 -9.23 -20.93 11.93
N GLU A 247 -9.51 -22.10 11.40
CA GLU A 247 -8.53 -23.09 10.95
C GLU A 247 -7.99 -22.80 9.56
N TYR A 248 -7.35 -21.65 9.41
CA TYR A 248 -6.94 -21.18 8.08
C TYR A 248 -5.71 -21.87 7.53
N PHE A 249 -4.80 -22.30 8.38
CA PHE A 249 -3.55 -22.92 7.97
C PHE A 249 -3.32 -24.24 8.71
N PRO A 250 -4.00 -25.33 8.34
CA PRO A 250 -3.73 -26.59 9.00
C PRO A 250 -2.27 -27.00 8.90
N MET A 251 -1.51 -26.46 7.93
CA MET A 251 -0.15 -26.95 7.67
C MET A 251 0.83 -25.90 7.10
N VAL A 252 0.62 -24.60 7.25
CA VAL A 252 1.66 -23.64 6.85
C VAL A 252 2.78 -23.62 7.89
N ARG A 253 3.99 -24.00 7.50
CA ARG A 253 5.19 -24.05 8.35
C ARG A 253 5.13 -24.96 9.57
N GLY A 254 4.41 -26.07 9.48
CA GLY A 254 4.33 -27.03 10.61
C GLY A 254 3.50 -26.52 11.79
N ILE A 255 2.86 -25.36 11.70
CA ILE A 255 1.93 -24.86 12.71
C ILE A 255 0.57 -25.49 12.43
N LYS A 256 0.22 -26.51 13.20
CA LYS A 256 -1.12 -27.07 13.16
C LYS A 256 -2.13 -26.03 13.66
N ASN A 257 -3.22 -25.82 12.92
CA ASN A 257 -4.37 -25.00 13.32
C ASN A 257 -4.04 -23.50 13.55
N ALA A 258 -3.17 -22.90 12.74
CA ALA A 258 -2.94 -21.47 12.80
C ALA A 258 -4.20 -20.70 12.37
N ALA A 259 -4.73 -19.84 13.23
CA ALA A 259 -5.85 -18.97 12.93
C ALA A 259 -5.40 -17.81 12.02
N TYR A 260 -6.30 -17.35 11.16
CA TYR A 260 -6.10 -16.10 10.41
C TYR A 260 -6.53 -14.92 11.27
N TYR A 261 -5.72 -13.86 11.26
CA TYR A 261 -6.03 -12.59 11.90
C TYR A 261 -5.98 -11.45 10.87
N PRO A 262 -6.92 -10.48 10.92
CA PRO A 262 -6.87 -9.31 10.08
C PRO A 262 -5.56 -8.53 10.26
N ASN A 263 -5.12 -7.89 9.18
CA ASN A 263 -3.90 -7.09 9.22
C ASN A 263 -4.19 -5.73 9.85
N LEU A 264 -3.45 -5.38 10.88
CA LEU A 264 -3.52 -4.11 11.58
C LEU A 264 -2.12 -3.48 11.64
N HIS A 265 -2.01 -2.26 11.18
CA HIS A 265 -0.76 -1.51 11.11
C HIS A 265 -0.98 -0.12 11.67
N ILE A 266 -0.07 0.32 12.53
CA ILE A 266 -0.06 1.66 13.14
C ILE A 266 1.36 2.21 13.00
N GLY A 267 1.50 3.47 12.63
CA GLY A 267 2.82 4.05 12.47
C GLY A 267 2.84 5.57 12.53
N PHE A 268 4.05 6.07 12.50
CA PHE A 268 4.34 7.49 12.38
C PHE A 268 5.15 7.75 11.11
N GLU A 269 4.86 8.88 10.48
CA GLU A 269 5.62 9.38 9.34
C GLU A 269 6.36 10.66 9.71
N PHE A 270 7.60 10.76 9.22
CA PHE A 270 8.47 11.90 9.43
C PHE A 270 9.06 12.35 8.09
N GLU A 271 8.88 13.63 7.74
CA GLU A 271 9.46 14.21 6.52
C GLU A 271 10.68 15.07 6.85
N THR A 272 11.81 14.73 6.26
CA THR A 272 13.08 15.45 6.45
C THR A 272 13.84 15.55 5.12
N GLY A 273 14.11 16.78 4.65
CA GLY A 273 15.01 17.01 3.52
C GLY A 273 14.68 16.22 2.24
N GLY A 274 13.38 16.01 1.94
CA GLY A 274 12.92 15.27 0.77
C GLY A 274 12.86 13.74 0.96
N HIS A 275 13.19 13.23 2.15
CA HIS A 275 12.93 11.85 2.56
C HIS A 275 11.66 11.79 3.40
N VAL A 276 10.93 10.70 3.28
CA VAL A 276 9.85 10.34 4.19
C VAL A 276 10.20 9.04 4.88
N PHE A 277 10.25 9.09 6.21
CA PHE A 277 10.51 7.95 7.07
C PHE A 277 9.19 7.51 7.68
N HIS A 278 8.94 6.20 7.69
CA HIS A 278 7.88 5.60 8.47
C HIS A 278 8.49 4.67 9.52
N VAL A 279 8.01 4.81 10.75
CA VAL A 279 8.24 3.84 11.82
C VAL A 279 6.88 3.26 12.16
N ASN A 280 6.73 1.95 12.10
CA ASN A 280 5.43 1.33 12.22
C ASN A 280 5.47 0.01 12.99
N PHE A 281 4.33 -0.32 13.60
CA PHE A 281 4.06 -1.58 14.25
C PHE A 281 3.00 -2.32 13.44
N THR A 282 3.21 -3.60 13.19
CA THR A 282 2.35 -4.41 12.35
C THR A 282 2.34 -5.86 12.81
N ASN A 283 1.19 -6.53 12.69
CA ASN A 283 1.14 -7.98 12.85
C ASN A 283 1.47 -8.74 11.54
N SER A 284 1.68 -8.04 10.42
CA SER A 284 2.04 -8.69 9.15
C SER A 284 3.54 -8.94 9.05
N ARG A 285 3.91 -10.10 8.48
CA ARG A 285 5.30 -10.40 8.05
C ARG A 285 5.57 -9.91 6.65
N GLY A 286 4.65 -10.17 5.73
CA GLY A 286 4.80 -9.78 4.33
C GLY A 286 4.74 -8.28 4.11
N LEU A 287 5.29 -7.85 2.97
CA LEU A 287 5.35 -6.45 2.53
C LEU A 287 4.56 -6.18 1.25
N LEU A 288 4.13 -7.21 0.52
CA LEU A 288 3.31 -7.12 -0.68
C LEU A 288 1.92 -7.73 -0.42
N GLU A 289 0.91 -7.23 -1.11
CA GLU A 289 -0.50 -7.54 -0.89
C GLU A 289 -0.81 -9.05 -1.01
N ASN A 290 -0.16 -9.74 -1.96
CA ASN A 290 -0.31 -11.18 -2.15
C ASN A 290 0.34 -12.02 -1.05
N ASP A 291 1.13 -11.42 -0.17
CA ASP A 291 1.81 -12.07 0.94
C ASP A 291 1.18 -11.67 2.29
N PHE A 292 1.09 -10.36 2.59
CA PHE A 292 0.58 -9.96 3.90
C PHE A 292 -0.94 -10.14 4.06
N LEU A 293 -1.74 -9.97 2.99
CA LEU A 293 -3.19 -10.09 3.09
C LEU A 293 -3.64 -11.55 3.34
N PRO A 294 -3.18 -12.56 2.55
CA PRO A 294 -3.70 -13.92 2.70
C PRO A 294 -3.08 -14.71 3.83
N TYR A 295 -1.89 -14.37 4.30
CA TYR A 295 -1.08 -15.28 5.14
C TYR A 295 -0.81 -14.77 6.55
N ASN A 296 -1.64 -13.86 7.06
CA ASN A 296 -1.41 -13.33 8.40
C ASN A 296 -1.96 -14.23 9.49
N THR A 297 -1.06 -14.73 10.35
CA THR A 297 -1.37 -15.57 11.50
C THR A 297 -1.00 -14.93 12.84
N ALA A 298 -0.48 -13.72 12.84
CA ALA A 298 -0.05 -13.04 14.05
C ALA A 298 -1.19 -12.22 14.66
N ASN A 299 -1.35 -12.35 15.98
CA ASN A 299 -2.42 -11.73 16.75
C ASN A 299 -1.90 -10.59 17.63
N TRP A 300 -2.41 -9.40 17.45
CA TRP A 300 -2.08 -8.22 18.28
C TRP A 300 -2.38 -8.46 19.76
N ALA A 301 -3.50 -9.11 20.08
CA ALA A 301 -3.88 -9.38 21.48
C ALA A 301 -2.94 -10.35 22.20
N GLN A 302 -2.11 -11.07 21.46
CA GLN A 302 -1.08 -11.97 21.99
C GLN A 302 0.32 -11.35 21.92
N GLY A 303 0.45 -10.07 21.64
CA GLY A 303 1.74 -9.41 21.51
C GLY A 303 2.51 -9.76 20.23
N GLN A 304 1.88 -10.45 19.28
CA GLN A 304 2.53 -10.87 18.03
C GLN A 304 2.52 -9.74 17.01
N PHE A 305 3.25 -8.71 17.30
CA PHE A 305 3.47 -7.59 16.40
C PHE A 305 4.95 -7.25 16.34
N ARG A 306 5.35 -6.59 15.28
CA ARG A 306 6.74 -6.29 14.94
C ARG A 306 6.94 -4.86 14.56
N LEU A 307 8.13 -4.35 14.83
CA LEU A 307 8.59 -3.08 14.33
C LEU A 307 8.92 -3.18 12.83
N GLY A 308 8.66 -2.13 12.12
CA GLY A 308 9.13 -1.91 10.77
C GLY A 308 9.49 -0.46 10.54
N PHE A 309 10.35 -0.24 9.57
CA PHE A 309 10.61 1.09 9.06
C PHE A 309 10.53 1.10 7.53
N THR A 310 10.24 2.26 6.99
CA THR A 310 10.28 2.52 5.55
C THR A 310 10.97 3.85 5.33
N ILE A 311 11.85 3.90 4.34
CA ILE A 311 12.45 5.12 3.85
C ILE A 311 12.04 5.26 2.40
N SER A 312 11.47 6.40 2.02
CA SER A 312 11.21 6.73 0.62
C SER A 312 11.74 8.11 0.27
N ARG A 313 12.16 8.23 -0.97
CA ARG A 313 12.62 9.50 -1.54
C ARG A 313 12.24 9.56 -3.00
N SER A 314 11.53 10.63 -3.38
CA SER A 314 11.27 10.95 -4.78
C SER A 314 12.31 11.97 -5.27
N PHE A 315 12.86 11.73 -6.44
CA PHE A 315 13.82 12.62 -7.09
C PHE A 315 13.56 12.73 -8.60
N PRO A 316 13.76 13.92 -9.20
CA PRO A 316 13.57 14.12 -10.63
C PRO A 316 14.66 13.37 -11.41
N LEU A 317 14.28 12.63 -12.45
CA LEU A 317 15.24 12.02 -13.40
C LEU A 317 15.70 13.01 -14.48
N SER A 318 14.95 14.10 -14.68
CA SER A 318 15.33 15.15 -15.63
C SER A 318 15.91 16.37 -14.92
N PHE A 319 17.03 16.87 -15.43
CA PHE A 319 17.65 18.11 -14.92
C PHE A 319 16.73 19.33 -15.06
N LYS A 320 15.80 19.30 -16.01
CA LYS A 320 14.85 20.40 -16.25
C LYS A 320 13.80 20.52 -15.14
N ASP A 321 13.54 19.44 -14.44
CA ASP A 321 12.50 19.37 -13.40
C ASP A 321 13.05 19.62 -11.97
N LYS A 322 14.36 19.87 -11.83
CA LYS A 322 14.95 20.25 -10.54
C LYS A 322 14.56 21.69 -10.17
N PRO A 323 14.23 21.95 -8.89
CA PRO A 323 14.07 23.32 -8.40
C PRO A 323 15.26 24.19 -8.75
N LYS A 324 15.03 25.48 -9.03
CA LYS A 324 16.11 26.39 -9.44
C LYS A 324 17.25 26.50 -8.40
N GLU A 325 16.94 26.31 -7.12
CA GLU A 325 17.90 26.30 -6.03
C GLU A 325 18.85 25.10 -6.10
N ASP A 326 18.33 23.90 -6.36
CA ASP A 326 19.15 22.69 -6.49
C ASP A 326 20.06 22.70 -7.72
N ARG A 327 19.62 23.41 -8.79
CA ARG A 327 20.44 23.56 -10.00
C ARG A 327 21.75 24.35 -9.76
N LYS A 328 21.74 25.25 -8.79
CA LYS A 328 22.93 26.06 -8.42
C LYS A 328 24.00 25.25 -7.72
N TYR A 329 23.61 24.34 -6.85
CA TYR A 329 24.56 23.50 -6.10
C TYR A 329 25.29 22.49 -7.00
N TRP A 330 24.58 21.89 -7.96
CA TRP A 330 25.18 20.93 -8.89
C TRP A 330 26.13 21.57 -9.92
N LYS A 331 25.90 22.83 -10.28
CA LYS A 331 26.84 23.56 -11.15
C LYS A 331 28.14 23.99 -10.43
N LYS A 332 28.10 24.14 -9.11
CA LYS A 332 29.33 24.46 -8.33
C LYS A 332 30.20 23.24 -8.07
N GLY A 333 29.62 22.06 -7.83
CA GLY A 333 30.39 20.84 -7.61
C GLY A 333 31.15 20.30 -8.83
N SER A 334 30.70 20.66 -10.05
CA SER A 334 31.39 20.23 -11.29
C SER A 334 32.56 21.15 -11.72
N VAL A 335 32.80 22.25 -11.01
CA VAL A 335 33.87 23.21 -11.32
C VAL A 335 35.04 23.12 -10.32
N GLU A 336 34.84 22.48 -9.16
CA GLU A 336 35.89 22.35 -8.15
C GLU A 336 36.77 21.06 -8.30
N ASP A 337 36.34 20.11 -9.15
CA ASP A 337 37.11 18.87 -9.43
C ASP A 337 38.10 19.05 -10.61
N GLU A 338 38.22 20.26 -11.19
CA GLU A 338 39.20 20.55 -12.26
C GLU A 338 40.27 21.58 -11.86
N LYS A 339 40.70 21.60 -10.58
CA LYS A 339 41.87 22.40 -10.18
C LYS A 339 42.84 21.61 -9.32
#